data_47b10bdb9296f8d4a5b82642317b67da
#
_entry.id   47b10bdb9296f8d4a5b82642317b67da
#
_cell.length_a   1.000
_cell.length_b   1.000
_cell.length_c   1.000
_cell.angle_alpha   90.00
_cell.angle_beta   90.00
_cell.angle_gamma   90.00
#
_symmetry.space_group_name_H-M   'P 1'
#
loop_
_entity.id
_entity.type
_entity.pdbx_description
1 polymer ?
#
loop_
_entity_poly.entity_id
_entity_poly.type
_entity_poly.pdbx_seq_one_letter_code
_entity_poly.pdbx_strand_id
1 'polypeptide(L)'
;MPAKPLFTGLVYDDNDQIVEITTVGTESCYVVDDAGFKMHIPSEQVDRQVLDKFRELIDGHEEILSEQALKMLGQDDIFSRAIYIEQLKNLDKQFDQLLETGYPEEIRTYMGMTGFKVIINHHGEVLEVEQPGLIADEE
;
A
#
# COMPACT_ATOMS: atom_id res chain seq x y z
N MET A 1 12.60 15.78 -0.92
CA MET A 1 12.79 14.73 0.10
C MET A 1 12.61 13.37 -0.51
N PRO A 2 13.47 12.42 -0.23
CA PRO A 2 13.27 11.07 -0.75
C PRO A 2 12.02 10.45 -0.12
N ALA A 3 11.35 9.63 -0.91
CA ALA A 3 10.16 8.93 -0.43
C ALA A 3 10.58 7.88 0.59
N LYS A 4 9.70 7.64 1.57
CA LYS A 4 9.91 6.62 2.58
C LYS A 4 9.24 5.34 2.13
N PRO A 5 9.84 4.16 2.42
CA PRO A 5 9.19 2.90 2.06
C PRO A 5 7.93 2.71 2.90
N LEU A 6 6.83 2.44 2.21
CA LEU A 6 5.54 2.31 2.88
C LEU A 6 5.26 0.89 3.37
N PHE A 7 5.86 -0.10 2.73
CA PHE A 7 5.47 -1.49 2.96
C PHE A 7 6.63 -2.34 3.44
N THR A 8 7.50 -1.75 4.29
CA THR A 8 8.61 -2.48 4.87
C THR A 8 8.12 -3.74 5.58
N GLY A 9 8.70 -4.87 5.23
CA GLY A 9 8.31 -6.13 5.84
C GLY A 9 7.07 -6.76 5.22
N LEU A 10 6.47 -6.11 4.23
CA LEU A 10 5.24 -6.59 3.61
C LEU A 10 5.44 -6.91 2.13
N VAL A 11 6.62 -6.66 1.57
CA VAL A 11 6.92 -6.88 0.16
C VAL A 11 7.69 -8.18 0.03
N TYR A 12 7.23 -9.02 -0.90
CA TYR A 12 7.84 -10.32 -1.18
C TYR A 12 8.22 -10.39 -2.65
N ASP A 13 9.25 -11.18 -2.97
CA ASP A 13 9.60 -11.40 -4.36
C ASP A 13 8.77 -12.55 -4.93
N ASP A 14 9.00 -12.87 -6.22
CA ASP A 14 8.22 -13.91 -6.88
C ASP A 14 8.65 -15.32 -6.45
N ASN A 15 9.64 -15.45 -5.58
CA ASN A 15 10.00 -16.70 -4.93
C ASN A 15 9.45 -16.77 -3.51
N ASP A 16 8.53 -15.85 -3.17
CA ASP A 16 7.87 -15.81 -1.86
C ASP A 16 8.83 -15.55 -0.72
N GLN A 17 9.91 -14.82 -0.99
CA GLN A 17 10.87 -14.41 0.02
C GLN A 17 10.69 -12.95 0.34
N ILE A 18 10.80 -12.61 1.63
CA ILE A 18 10.62 -11.23 2.05
C ILE A 18 11.74 -10.37 1.48
N VAL A 19 11.39 -9.18 1.04
CA VAL A 19 12.30 -8.25 0.39
C VAL A 19 12.86 -7.30 1.44
N GLU A 20 14.18 -7.15 1.46
CA GLU A 20 14.83 -6.28 2.42
C GLU A 20 14.84 -4.85 1.92
N ILE A 21 15.10 -3.93 2.85
CA ILE A 21 15.20 -2.50 2.56
C ILE A 21 16.65 -2.09 2.75
N THR A 22 17.16 -1.28 1.82
CA THR A 22 18.45 -0.65 1.99
C THR A 22 18.37 0.77 1.46
N THR A 23 19.39 1.58 1.76
CA THR A 23 19.45 2.96 1.30
C THR A 23 20.64 3.11 0.38
N VAL A 24 20.42 3.65 -0.81
CA VAL A 24 21.46 3.95 -1.75
C VAL A 24 21.51 5.47 -1.88
N GLY A 25 22.56 6.08 -1.36
CA GLY A 25 22.60 7.54 -1.23
C GLY A 25 21.54 7.98 -0.24
N THR A 26 20.58 8.74 -0.70
CA THR A 26 19.46 9.17 0.14
C THR A 26 18.15 8.44 -0.22
N GLU A 27 18.22 7.50 -1.14
CA GLU A 27 17.02 6.84 -1.64
C GLU A 27 16.87 5.48 -1.01
N SER A 28 15.66 5.18 -0.53
CA SER A 28 15.33 3.86 0.01
C SER A 28 14.98 2.92 -1.13
N CYS A 29 15.48 1.69 -1.04
CA CYS A 29 15.27 0.70 -2.09
C CYS A 29 14.84 -0.63 -1.50
N TYR A 30 13.95 -1.31 -2.22
CA TYR A 30 13.69 -2.71 -1.97
C TYR A 30 14.74 -3.55 -2.69
N VAL A 31 15.28 -4.54 -2.02
CA VAL A 31 16.35 -5.37 -2.57
C VAL A 31 15.80 -6.73 -2.92
N VAL A 32 15.81 -7.06 -4.20
CA VAL A 32 15.35 -8.36 -4.69
C VAL A 32 16.56 -9.17 -5.11
N ASP A 33 16.63 -10.41 -4.65
CA ASP A 33 17.72 -11.32 -4.99
C ASP A 33 17.36 -12.05 -6.27
N ASP A 34 18.02 -11.71 -7.36
CA ASP A 34 17.79 -12.33 -8.66
C ASP A 34 18.97 -13.24 -8.97
N ALA A 35 18.86 -14.50 -8.57
CA ALA A 35 19.88 -15.53 -8.82
C ALA A 35 21.26 -15.11 -8.32
N GLY A 36 21.30 -14.49 -7.16
CA GLY A 36 22.54 -14.05 -6.55
C GLY A 36 22.87 -12.59 -6.81
N PHE A 37 22.16 -11.95 -7.73
CA PHE A 37 22.30 -10.53 -7.97
C PHE A 37 21.29 -9.77 -7.14
N LYS A 38 21.77 -8.78 -6.39
CA LYS A 38 20.89 -7.95 -5.56
C LYS A 38 20.41 -6.76 -6.38
N MET A 39 19.14 -6.80 -6.76
CA MET A 39 18.54 -5.73 -7.53
C MET A 39 17.99 -4.67 -6.57
N HIS A 40 18.48 -3.44 -6.70
CA HIS A 40 18.04 -2.33 -5.86
C HIS A 40 16.96 -1.56 -6.58
N ILE A 41 15.75 -1.64 -6.09
CA ILE A 41 14.58 -1.05 -6.73
C ILE A 41 14.10 0.10 -5.86
N PRO A 42 14.01 1.33 -6.41
CA PRO A 42 13.53 2.45 -5.60
C PRO A 42 12.18 2.12 -4.96
N SER A 43 12.08 2.37 -3.66
CA SER A 43 10.85 2.03 -2.96
C SER A 43 9.66 2.79 -3.51
N GLU A 44 9.87 4.03 -3.94
CA GLU A 44 8.78 4.83 -4.50
C GLU A 44 8.19 4.17 -5.74
N GLN A 45 9.04 3.54 -6.57
CA GLN A 45 8.57 2.87 -7.79
C GLN A 45 7.58 1.78 -7.46
N VAL A 46 7.87 0.98 -6.43
CA VAL A 46 6.99 -0.10 -6.02
C VAL A 46 5.76 0.45 -5.30
N ASP A 47 5.99 1.37 -4.36
CA ASP A 47 4.91 1.87 -3.53
C ASP A 47 3.86 2.60 -4.36
N ARG A 48 4.27 3.35 -5.39
CA ARG A 48 3.30 4.02 -6.24
C ARG A 48 2.43 3.03 -7.01
N GLN A 49 3.00 1.91 -7.42
CA GLN A 49 2.21 0.88 -8.09
C GLN A 49 1.16 0.29 -7.15
N VAL A 50 1.53 0.07 -5.89
CA VAL A 50 0.59 -0.46 -4.91
C VAL A 50 -0.52 0.55 -4.65
N LEU A 51 -0.16 1.83 -4.51
CA LEU A 51 -1.16 2.87 -4.27
C LEU A 51 -2.08 3.03 -5.48
N ASP A 52 -1.54 2.87 -6.69
CA ASP A 52 -2.38 2.91 -7.89
C ASP A 52 -3.38 1.77 -7.91
N LYS A 53 -2.97 0.59 -7.44
CA LYS A 53 -3.91 -0.53 -7.37
C LYS A 53 -5.00 -0.27 -6.33
N PHE A 54 -4.64 0.35 -5.21
CA PHE A 54 -5.63 0.76 -4.23
C PHE A 54 -6.62 1.74 -4.85
N ARG A 55 -6.11 2.71 -5.61
CA ARG A 55 -6.98 3.70 -6.24
C ARG A 55 -7.93 3.04 -7.24
N GLU A 56 -7.44 2.07 -8.00
CA GLU A 56 -8.30 1.35 -8.94
C GLU A 56 -9.42 0.60 -8.22
N LEU A 57 -9.11 0.02 -7.06
CA LEU A 57 -10.12 -0.67 -6.29
C LEU A 57 -11.17 0.28 -5.73
N ILE A 58 -10.75 1.49 -5.38
CA ILE A 58 -11.63 2.47 -4.76
C ILE A 58 -12.44 3.23 -5.81
N ASP A 59 -11.86 3.44 -6.98
CA ASP A 59 -12.47 4.27 -8.01
C ASP A 59 -13.81 3.68 -8.44
N GLY A 60 -14.85 4.47 -8.33
CA GLY A 60 -16.19 4.02 -8.65
C GLY A 60 -16.91 3.34 -7.51
N HIS A 61 -16.24 3.12 -6.38
CA HIS A 61 -16.81 2.42 -5.23
C HIS A 61 -16.74 3.27 -3.96
N GLU A 62 -16.56 4.58 -4.11
CA GLU A 62 -16.34 5.45 -2.95
C GLU A 62 -17.51 5.42 -1.97
N GLU A 63 -18.74 5.39 -2.49
CA GLU A 63 -19.90 5.40 -1.61
C GLU A 63 -20.01 4.12 -0.81
N ILE A 64 -19.81 2.98 -1.47
CA ILE A 64 -19.91 1.70 -0.80
C ILE A 64 -18.83 1.56 0.25
N LEU A 65 -17.60 1.93 -0.10
CA LEU A 65 -16.47 1.81 0.82
C LEU A 65 -16.63 2.74 2.01
N SER A 66 -17.10 3.97 1.78
CA SER A 66 -17.29 4.90 2.89
C SER A 66 -18.39 4.41 3.81
N GLU A 67 -19.46 3.86 3.24
CA GLU A 67 -20.55 3.34 4.06
C GLU A 67 -20.07 2.21 4.95
N GLN A 68 -19.32 1.28 4.40
CA GLN A 68 -18.81 0.15 5.16
C GLN A 68 -17.85 0.58 6.25
N ALA A 69 -16.94 1.48 5.92
CA ALA A 69 -15.95 1.94 6.88
C ALA A 69 -16.61 2.70 8.03
N LEU A 70 -17.55 3.57 7.72
CA LEU A 70 -18.19 4.37 8.75
C LEU A 70 -19.12 3.56 9.62
N LYS A 71 -19.73 2.52 9.07
CA LYS A 71 -20.53 1.60 9.89
C LYS A 71 -19.66 0.89 10.90
N MET A 72 -18.46 0.48 10.50
CA MET A 72 -17.53 -0.16 11.42
C MET A 72 -17.11 0.79 12.53
N LEU A 73 -17.02 2.08 12.23
CA LEU A 73 -16.62 3.07 13.21
C LEU A 73 -17.78 3.64 14.01
N GLY A 74 -19.02 3.26 13.65
CA GLY A 74 -20.18 3.80 14.32
C GLY A 74 -20.47 5.25 13.98
N GLN A 75 -20.00 5.71 12.84
CA GLN A 75 -20.14 7.12 12.44
C GLN A 75 -20.82 7.26 11.09
N ASP A 76 -21.83 6.43 10.83
CA ASP A 76 -22.50 6.42 9.54
C ASP A 76 -23.57 7.51 9.48
N ASP A 77 -23.16 8.76 9.35
CA ASP A 77 -24.08 9.87 9.15
C ASP A 77 -23.71 10.57 7.83
N ILE A 78 -24.60 11.48 7.41
CA ILE A 78 -24.47 12.12 6.12
C ILE A 78 -23.18 12.96 6.05
N PHE A 79 -22.87 13.69 7.11
CA PHE A 79 -21.68 14.53 7.10
C PHE A 79 -20.40 13.72 7.04
N SER A 80 -20.31 12.70 7.88
CA SER A 80 -19.10 11.85 7.88
C SER A 80 -18.94 11.15 6.54
N ARG A 81 -20.05 10.71 5.96
CA ARG A 81 -19.99 10.03 4.67
C ARG A 81 -19.49 10.97 3.57
N ALA A 82 -20.00 12.20 3.56
CA ALA A 82 -19.58 13.15 2.54
C ALA A 82 -18.09 13.48 2.65
N ILE A 83 -17.61 13.66 3.87
CA ILE A 83 -16.20 13.94 4.09
C ILE A 83 -15.34 12.78 3.65
N TYR A 84 -15.74 11.57 4.00
CA TYR A 84 -14.98 10.37 3.66
C TYR A 84 -14.91 10.16 2.15
N ILE A 85 -16.05 10.36 1.45
CA ILE A 85 -16.09 10.23 0.00
C ILE A 85 -15.16 11.25 -0.64
N GLU A 86 -15.18 12.47 -0.14
CA GLU A 86 -14.29 13.51 -0.66
C GLU A 86 -12.83 13.13 -0.48
N GLN A 87 -12.48 12.55 0.67
CA GLN A 87 -11.12 12.09 0.89
C GLN A 87 -10.74 10.98 -0.08
N LEU A 88 -11.65 10.05 -0.35
CA LEU A 88 -11.37 8.98 -1.28
C LEU A 88 -11.15 9.50 -2.70
N LYS A 89 -11.87 10.55 -3.08
CA LYS A 89 -11.71 11.12 -4.42
C LYS A 89 -10.40 11.90 -4.56
N ASN A 90 -9.78 12.29 -3.46
CA ASN A 90 -8.53 13.05 -3.49
C ASN A 90 -7.34 12.22 -3.06
N LEU A 91 -7.38 10.91 -3.33
CA LEU A 91 -6.34 10.00 -2.89
C LEU A 91 -4.95 10.34 -3.43
N ASP A 92 -4.88 10.89 -4.65
CA ASP A 92 -3.57 11.20 -5.24
C ASP A 92 -2.78 12.13 -4.33
N LYS A 93 -3.42 13.15 -3.78
CA LYS A 93 -2.74 14.08 -2.88
C LYS A 93 -2.34 13.40 -1.59
N GLN A 94 -3.20 12.53 -1.07
CA GLN A 94 -2.89 11.81 0.16
C GLN A 94 -1.74 10.82 -0.05
N PHE A 95 -1.67 10.20 -1.21
CA PHE A 95 -0.59 9.28 -1.55
C PHE A 95 0.76 10.01 -1.56
N ASP A 96 0.80 11.22 -2.15
CA ASP A 96 2.02 12.00 -2.16
C ASP A 96 2.50 12.31 -0.74
N GLN A 97 1.58 12.66 0.14
CA GLN A 97 1.92 12.90 1.53
C GLN A 97 2.42 11.65 2.22
N LEU A 98 1.79 10.51 1.95
CA LEU A 98 2.22 9.24 2.54
C LEU A 98 3.64 8.89 2.13
N LEU A 99 4.00 9.13 0.87
CA LEU A 99 5.34 8.83 0.39
C LEU A 99 6.37 9.70 1.10
N GLU A 100 6.00 10.92 1.48
CA GLU A 100 6.92 11.79 2.22
C GLU A 100 7.05 11.39 3.69
N THR A 101 5.94 11.06 4.32
CA THR A 101 5.93 10.82 5.76
C THR A 101 6.04 9.36 6.14
N GLY A 102 5.59 8.47 5.28
CA GLY A 102 5.54 7.04 5.57
C GLY A 102 4.35 6.69 6.44
N TYR A 103 4.08 5.41 6.57
CA TYR A 103 3.06 4.93 7.50
C TYR A 103 3.67 4.84 8.90
N PRO A 104 2.88 5.09 9.94
CA PRO A 104 3.31 4.73 11.29
C PRO A 104 3.55 3.24 11.38
N GLU A 105 4.49 2.84 12.24
CA GLU A 105 4.80 1.43 12.38
C GLU A 105 3.60 0.60 12.79
N GLU A 106 2.73 1.18 13.59
CA GLU A 106 1.52 0.50 14.03
C GLU A 106 0.62 0.10 12.87
N ILE A 107 0.53 0.96 11.87
CA ILE A 107 -0.29 0.68 10.69
C ILE A 107 0.32 -0.48 9.91
N ARG A 108 1.65 -0.48 9.73
CA ARG A 108 2.30 -1.58 9.02
C ARG A 108 2.15 -2.90 9.75
N THR A 109 2.26 -2.87 11.07
CA THR A 109 2.07 -4.08 11.87
C THR A 109 0.65 -4.61 11.71
N TYR A 110 -0.33 -3.72 11.75
CA TYR A 110 -1.71 -4.12 11.57
C TYR A 110 -1.93 -4.75 10.20
N MET A 111 -1.38 -4.13 9.16
CA MET A 111 -1.52 -4.65 7.81
C MET A 111 -0.93 -6.05 7.69
N GLY A 112 0.23 -6.28 8.31
CA GLY A 112 0.83 -7.60 8.30
C GLY A 112 -0.02 -8.63 9.00
N MET A 113 -0.66 -8.24 10.09
CA MET A 113 -1.52 -9.15 10.84
C MET A 113 -2.77 -9.52 10.06
N THR A 114 -3.25 -8.65 9.17
CA THR A 114 -4.42 -8.96 8.36
C THR A 114 -4.09 -9.77 7.12
N GLY A 115 -2.81 -10.05 6.88
CA GLY A 115 -2.40 -10.82 5.72
C GLY A 115 -2.07 -9.99 4.50
N PHE A 116 -1.88 -8.70 4.67
CA PHE A 116 -1.50 -7.83 3.56
C PHE A 116 -0.12 -8.23 3.03
N LYS A 117 0.01 -8.32 1.71
CA LYS A 117 1.24 -8.79 1.10
C LYS A 117 1.35 -8.23 -0.31
N VAL A 118 2.53 -7.74 -0.66
CA VAL A 118 2.82 -7.21 -2.00
C VAL A 118 3.87 -8.11 -2.62
N ILE A 119 3.62 -8.60 -3.85
CA ILE A 119 4.55 -9.47 -4.55
C ILE A 119 5.10 -8.73 -5.76
N ILE A 120 6.41 -8.65 -5.86
CA ILE A 120 7.08 -7.97 -6.97
C ILE A 120 8.06 -8.91 -7.64
N ASN A 121 8.44 -8.57 -8.88
CA ASN A 121 9.49 -9.31 -9.56
C ASN A 121 10.80 -8.53 -9.45
N HIS A 122 11.86 -9.06 -10.07
CA HIS A 122 13.18 -8.42 -9.96
C HIS A 122 13.29 -7.12 -10.75
N HIS A 123 12.31 -6.81 -11.57
CA HIS A 123 12.22 -5.52 -12.25
C HIS A 123 11.50 -4.47 -11.42
N GLY A 124 10.95 -4.86 -10.28
CA GLY A 124 10.19 -3.93 -9.45
C GLY A 124 8.76 -3.75 -9.88
N GLU A 125 8.25 -4.66 -10.70
CA GLU A 125 6.84 -4.62 -11.09
C GLU A 125 6.01 -5.34 -10.04
N VAL A 126 4.91 -4.71 -9.64
CA VAL A 126 4.00 -5.31 -8.67
C VAL A 126 3.15 -6.34 -9.40
N LEU A 127 3.33 -7.59 -9.04
CA LEU A 127 2.61 -8.69 -9.66
C LEU A 127 1.27 -8.93 -9.01
N GLU A 128 1.20 -8.76 -7.70
CA GLU A 128 0.00 -9.06 -6.94
C GLU A 128 0.00 -8.31 -5.64
N VAL A 129 -1.18 -7.87 -5.21
CA VAL A 129 -1.37 -7.27 -3.89
C VAL A 129 -2.46 -8.08 -3.21
N GLU A 130 -2.09 -8.78 -2.13
CA GLU A 130 -3.04 -9.57 -1.35
C GLU A 130 -3.52 -8.72 -0.19
N GLN A 131 -4.83 -8.56 -0.07
CA GLN A 131 -5.42 -7.72 0.97
C GLN A 131 -6.71 -8.35 1.47
N PRO A 132 -6.58 -9.47 2.20
CA PRO A 132 -7.78 -10.19 2.62
C PRO A 132 -8.72 -9.35 3.47
N GLY A 133 -8.17 -8.41 4.23
CA GLY A 133 -9.01 -7.58 5.08
C GLY A 133 -9.83 -6.55 4.34
N LEU A 134 -9.47 -6.24 3.10
CA LEU A 134 -10.18 -5.23 2.33
C LEU A 134 -11.28 -5.80 1.46
N ILE A 135 -11.02 -6.96 0.86
CA ILE A 135 -11.97 -7.51 -0.09
C ILE A 135 -12.60 -8.77 0.43
N ALA A 136 -12.61 -8.85 1.63
CA ALA A 136 -13.08 -9.99 2.19
C ALA A 136 -14.40 -10.26 1.88
N ASP A 137 -14.73 -10.39 1.70
CA ASP A 137 -15.66 -10.67 1.63
C ASP A 137 -16.39 -10.86 0.75
N GLU A 138 -16.23 -11.01 0.08
CA GLU A 138 -16.84 -11.25 -0.75
C GLU A 138 -17.12 -12.40 -0.86
N GLU A 139 -17.36 -13.01 -0.62
CA GLU A 139 -17.68 -14.18 -0.82
C GLU A 139 -18.58 -14.37 -0.44
#